data_4fe0b114f7a60070ea80db1695a92ae9
#
_entry.id   4fe0b114f7a60070ea80db1695a92ae9
#
_cell.length_a   1.000
_cell.length_b   1.000
_cell.length_c   1.000
_cell.angle_alpha   90.00
_cell.angle_beta   90.00
_cell.angle_gamma   90.00
#
_symmetry.space_group_name_H-M   'P 1'
#
loop_
_entity.id
_entity.type
_entity.pdbx_description
1 polymer ?
#
loop_
_entity_poly.entity_id
_entity_poly.type
_entity_poly.pdbx_seq_one_letter_code
_entity_poly.pdbx_strand_id
1 'polypeptide(L)'
;ASGANLQIAESLLSQTNVLNEGLANANDMIGTLQIADSTLLNLSKSTDRIGELSSKLTNPTLSANEQKSIKGEINALRNAMSDSVKEAKFNGKNVFDAELGFFTGESTKNINLGTNVLLNVKDDGSNADEILKNINSLRSEIGSTQNAVFRGINALAARSVANANSVENLDSSDIAKSLEENLQANLKLHAASLAKAHDTTSLAAKLDKLLAE
;
A
#
# COMPACT_ATOMS: atom_id res chain seq x y z
N ALA A 1 -15.86 32.32 -29.39
CA ALA A 1 -15.81 30.86 -29.22
C ALA A 1 -17.14 30.23 -29.65
N SER A 2 -17.13 29.14 -30.40
CA SER A 2 -18.35 28.43 -30.75
C SER A 2 -18.91 27.70 -29.50
N GLY A 3 -20.24 27.57 -29.39
CA GLY A 3 -20.86 26.80 -28.29
C GLY A 3 -20.40 25.34 -28.26
N ALA A 4 -20.05 24.77 -29.42
CA ALA A 4 -19.47 23.43 -29.53
C ALA A 4 -18.09 23.33 -28.87
N ASN A 5 -17.20 24.31 -29.06
CA ASN A 5 -15.88 24.34 -28.43
C ASN A 5 -15.99 24.49 -26.91
N LEU A 6 -16.95 25.26 -26.42
CA LEU A 6 -17.20 25.41 -24.97
C LEU A 6 -17.68 24.09 -24.36
N GLN A 7 -18.59 23.35 -25.03
CA GLN A 7 -19.05 22.04 -24.57
C GLN A 7 -17.90 21.01 -24.53
N ILE A 8 -17.03 21.02 -25.53
CA ILE A 8 -15.84 20.15 -25.55
C ILE A 8 -14.91 20.50 -24.39
N ALA A 9 -14.64 21.78 -24.13
CA ALA A 9 -13.82 22.23 -23.03
C ALA A 9 -14.39 21.84 -21.66
N GLU A 10 -15.70 21.97 -21.46
CA GLU A 10 -16.39 21.52 -20.24
C GLU A 10 -16.32 20.01 -20.06
N SER A 11 -16.48 19.23 -21.13
CA SER A 11 -16.33 17.77 -21.10
C SER A 11 -14.90 17.37 -20.74
N LEU A 12 -13.89 18.00 -21.32
CA LEU A 12 -12.48 17.76 -21.00
C LEU A 12 -12.15 18.13 -19.55
N LEU A 13 -12.71 19.21 -19.02
CA LEU A 13 -12.56 19.60 -17.61
C LEU A 13 -13.16 18.56 -16.69
N SER A 14 -14.36 18.06 -16.99
CA SER A 14 -15.01 16.98 -16.22
C SER A 14 -14.16 15.70 -16.23
N GLN A 15 -13.64 15.28 -17.38
CA GLN A 15 -12.74 14.14 -17.50
C GLN A 15 -11.46 14.34 -16.69
N THR A 16 -10.89 15.55 -16.72
CA THR A 16 -9.70 15.90 -15.94
C THR A 16 -9.94 15.76 -14.44
N ASN A 17 -11.09 16.20 -13.94
CA ASN A 17 -11.44 16.07 -12.53
C ASN A 17 -11.54 14.59 -12.12
N VAL A 18 -12.13 13.74 -12.94
CA VAL A 18 -12.21 12.29 -12.71
C VAL A 18 -10.81 11.67 -12.69
N LEU A 19 -9.92 12.05 -13.62
CA LEU A 19 -8.54 11.58 -13.66
C LEU A 19 -7.76 12.02 -12.41
N ASN A 20 -7.95 13.23 -11.94
CA ASN A 20 -7.31 13.75 -10.73
C ASN A 20 -7.77 13.01 -9.47
N GLU A 21 -9.05 12.70 -9.34
CA GLU A 21 -9.55 11.87 -8.25
C GLU A 21 -8.96 10.46 -8.30
N GLY A 22 -8.86 9.87 -9.50
CA GLY A 22 -8.24 8.57 -9.70
C GLY A 22 -6.77 8.56 -9.29
N LEU A 23 -6.01 9.62 -9.63
CA LEU A 23 -4.61 9.78 -9.23
C LEU A 23 -4.48 9.94 -7.71
N ALA A 24 -5.34 10.73 -7.07
CA ALA A 24 -5.34 10.89 -5.62
C ALA A 24 -5.63 9.56 -4.90
N ASN A 25 -6.63 8.82 -5.36
CA ASN A 25 -6.96 7.51 -4.81
C ASN A 25 -5.83 6.50 -5.00
N ALA A 26 -5.15 6.52 -6.15
CA ALA A 26 -4.00 5.66 -6.41
C ALA A 26 -2.82 5.99 -5.47
N ASN A 27 -2.55 7.26 -5.21
CA ASN A 27 -1.53 7.68 -4.25
C ASN A 27 -1.85 7.23 -2.82
N ASP A 28 -3.09 7.36 -2.39
CA ASP A 28 -3.56 6.89 -1.09
C ASP A 28 -3.42 5.36 -0.98
N MET A 29 -3.72 4.64 -2.04
CA MET A 29 -3.54 3.19 -2.13
C MET A 29 -2.08 2.79 -1.96
N ILE A 30 -1.16 3.49 -2.63
CA ILE A 30 0.29 3.23 -2.50
C ILE A 30 0.72 3.47 -1.04
N GLY A 31 0.33 4.57 -0.43
CA GLY A 31 0.65 4.86 0.97
C GLY A 31 0.14 3.77 1.91
N THR A 32 -1.08 3.33 1.73
CA THR A 32 -1.69 2.24 2.51
C THR A 32 -0.93 0.92 2.32
N LEU A 33 -0.60 0.55 1.09
CA LEU A 33 0.12 -0.68 0.78
C LEU A 33 1.56 -0.68 1.31
N GLN A 34 2.22 0.47 1.34
CA GLN A 34 3.55 0.58 1.94
C GLN A 34 3.52 0.36 3.45
N ILE A 35 2.53 0.92 4.14
CA ILE A 35 2.35 0.68 5.57
C ILE A 35 2.03 -0.79 5.82
N ALA A 36 1.17 -1.39 4.99
CA ALA A 36 0.86 -2.82 5.08
C ALA A 36 2.11 -3.67 4.90
N ASP A 37 2.93 -3.41 3.89
CA ASP A 37 4.16 -4.18 3.63
C ASP A 37 5.18 -4.04 4.76
N SER A 38 5.39 -2.84 5.27
CA SER A 38 6.28 -2.60 6.41
C SER A 38 5.81 -3.33 7.68
N THR A 39 4.52 -3.32 7.95
CA THR A 39 3.93 -4.05 9.07
C THR A 39 4.12 -5.55 8.89
N LEU A 40 3.83 -6.08 7.71
CA LEU A 40 4.01 -7.49 7.39
C LEU A 40 5.48 -7.94 7.50
N LEU A 41 6.42 -7.09 7.13
CA LEU A 41 7.84 -7.37 7.34
C LEU A 41 8.16 -7.53 8.83
N ASN A 42 7.62 -6.68 9.69
CA ASN A 42 7.76 -6.82 11.14
C ASN A 42 7.10 -8.09 11.67
N LEU A 43 5.91 -8.43 11.17
CA LEU A 43 5.24 -9.71 11.50
C LEU A 43 6.07 -10.91 11.06
N SER A 44 6.72 -10.83 9.91
CA SER A 44 7.62 -11.87 9.42
C SER A 44 8.77 -12.14 10.40
N LYS A 45 9.43 -11.09 10.87
CA LYS A 45 10.51 -11.19 11.86
C LYS A 45 10.03 -11.78 13.19
N SER A 46 8.88 -11.34 13.67
CA SER A 46 8.28 -11.91 14.89
C SER A 46 7.91 -13.38 14.71
N THR A 47 7.43 -13.74 13.54
CA THR A 47 7.05 -15.12 13.20
C THR A 47 8.28 -16.04 13.10
N ASP A 48 9.37 -15.56 12.51
CA ASP A 48 10.66 -16.27 12.49
C ASP A 48 11.15 -16.55 13.90
N ARG A 49 11.09 -15.55 14.78
CA ARG A 49 11.49 -15.72 16.18
C ARG A 49 10.58 -16.73 16.90
N ILE A 50 9.28 -16.68 16.65
CA ILE A 50 8.34 -17.69 17.18
C ILE A 50 8.71 -19.10 16.71
N GLY A 51 9.07 -19.27 15.45
CA GLY A 51 9.53 -20.54 14.89
C GLY A 51 10.80 -21.07 15.58
N GLU A 52 11.79 -20.21 15.85
CA GLU A 52 12.98 -20.57 16.60
C GLU A 52 12.64 -21.01 18.02
N LEU A 53 11.78 -20.30 18.72
CA LEU A 53 11.33 -20.62 20.06
C LEU A 53 10.53 -21.94 20.09
N SER A 54 9.66 -22.14 19.11
CA SER A 54 8.91 -23.37 18.95
C SER A 54 9.84 -24.56 18.75
N SER A 55 10.90 -24.41 17.97
CA SER A 55 11.91 -25.46 17.78
C SER A 55 12.63 -25.80 19.10
N LYS A 56 12.89 -24.82 19.94
CA LYS A 56 13.47 -25.06 21.28
C LYS A 56 12.55 -25.88 22.18
N LEU A 57 11.23 -25.69 22.07
CA LEU A 57 10.24 -26.46 22.85
C LEU A 57 10.25 -27.97 22.54
N THR A 58 10.81 -28.40 21.42
CA THR A 58 10.93 -29.81 21.08
C THR A 58 12.03 -30.54 21.87
N ASN A 59 12.88 -29.81 22.59
CA ASN A 59 13.94 -30.40 23.39
C ASN A 59 13.34 -31.07 24.65
N PRO A 60 13.47 -32.42 24.79
CA PRO A 60 12.86 -33.15 25.89
C PRO A 60 13.56 -32.91 27.26
N THR A 61 14.73 -32.23 27.25
CA THR A 61 15.50 -31.96 28.49
C THR A 61 15.11 -30.63 29.16
N LEU A 62 14.19 -29.87 28.54
CA LEU A 62 13.72 -28.61 29.14
C LEU A 62 12.93 -28.85 30.40
N SER A 63 13.24 -28.07 31.44
CA SER A 63 12.44 -28.00 32.67
C SER A 63 11.07 -27.34 32.39
N ALA A 64 10.12 -27.56 33.28
CA ALA A 64 8.82 -26.92 33.22
C ALA A 64 8.90 -25.37 33.23
N ASN A 65 9.85 -24.83 34.01
CA ASN A 65 10.08 -23.38 34.06
C ASN A 65 10.65 -22.83 32.76
N GLU A 66 11.58 -23.54 32.13
CA GLU A 66 12.12 -23.15 30.82
C GLU A 66 11.06 -23.19 29.73
N GLN A 67 10.23 -24.23 29.69
CA GLN A 67 9.10 -24.33 28.77
C GLN A 67 8.12 -23.17 28.96
N LYS A 68 7.79 -22.84 30.22
CA LYS A 68 6.91 -21.71 30.53
C LYS A 68 7.49 -20.38 30.09
N SER A 69 8.79 -20.18 30.27
CA SER A 69 9.52 -18.97 29.82
C SER A 69 9.45 -18.81 28.30
N ILE A 70 9.71 -19.88 27.55
CA ILE A 70 9.66 -19.89 26.09
C ILE A 70 8.23 -19.60 25.59
N LYS A 71 7.24 -20.25 26.15
CA LYS A 71 5.82 -20.00 25.81
C LYS A 71 5.39 -18.58 26.14
N GLY A 72 5.91 -18.02 27.23
CA GLY A 72 5.69 -16.62 27.60
C GLY A 72 6.25 -15.65 26.56
N GLU A 73 7.44 -15.93 26.03
CA GLU A 73 8.04 -15.12 24.96
C GLU A 73 7.24 -15.25 23.65
N ILE A 74 6.81 -16.44 23.28
CA ILE A 74 5.94 -16.67 22.13
C ILE A 74 4.65 -15.87 22.26
N ASN A 75 4.03 -15.90 23.44
CA ASN A 75 2.79 -15.16 23.68
C ASN A 75 2.99 -13.63 23.60
N ALA A 76 4.12 -13.12 24.11
CA ALA A 76 4.48 -11.71 23.99
C ALA A 76 4.65 -11.29 22.53
N LEU A 77 5.30 -12.11 21.71
CA LEU A 77 5.44 -11.88 20.26
C LEU A 77 4.10 -11.92 19.53
N ARG A 78 3.22 -12.86 19.87
CA ARG A 78 1.85 -12.92 19.33
C ARG A 78 1.06 -11.65 19.62
N ASN A 79 1.14 -11.17 20.85
CA ASN A 79 0.49 -9.92 21.27
C ASN A 79 1.07 -8.72 20.52
N ALA A 80 2.39 -8.64 20.38
CA ALA A 80 3.05 -7.58 19.62
C ALA A 80 2.64 -7.58 18.14
N MET A 81 2.50 -8.76 17.53
CA MET A 81 1.98 -8.88 16.15
C MET A 81 0.55 -8.33 16.04
N SER A 82 -0.33 -8.69 16.97
CA SER A 82 -1.70 -8.18 17.00
C SER A 82 -1.75 -6.67 17.17
N ASP A 83 -0.93 -6.13 18.05
CA ASP A 83 -0.85 -4.68 18.29
C ASP A 83 -0.33 -3.94 17.06
N SER A 84 0.70 -4.47 16.40
CA SER A 84 1.25 -3.90 15.16
C SER A 84 0.19 -3.77 14.06
N VAL A 85 -0.66 -4.78 13.92
CA VAL A 85 -1.77 -4.76 12.95
C VAL A 85 -2.82 -3.70 13.30
N LYS A 86 -3.17 -3.58 14.58
CA LYS A 86 -4.15 -2.59 15.07
C LYS A 86 -3.64 -1.15 14.95
N GLU A 87 -2.34 -0.95 15.11
CA GLU A 87 -1.70 0.36 15.04
C GLU A 87 -1.41 0.82 13.61
N ALA A 88 -1.44 -0.09 12.65
CA ALA A 88 -1.21 0.24 11.24
C ALA A 88 -2.37 1.07 10.68
N LYS A 89 -2.11 2.35 10.47
CA LYS A 89 -3.11 3.32 9.97
C LYS A 89 -2.51 4.19 8.87
N PHE A 90 -3.37 4.55 7.92
CA PHE A 90 -3.09 5.56 6.91
C PHE A 90 -4.20 6.60 6.94
N ASN A 91 -3.84 7.88 7.14
CA ASN A 91 -4.80 8.97 7.31
C ASN A 91 -5.89 8.68 8.38
N GLY A 92 -5.51 8.05 9.48
CA GLY A 92 -6.39 7.69 10.57
C GLY A 92 -7.30 6.49 10.34
N LYS A 93 -7.21 5.84 9.19
CA LYS A 93 -7.96 4.62 8.86
C LYS A 93 -7.10 3.38 9.03
N ASN A 94 -7.70 2.30 9.52
CA ASN A 94 -7.02 1.01 9.63
C ASN A 94 -6.61 0.51 8.25
N VAL A 95 -5.38 0.02 8.15
CA VAL A 95 -4.84 -0.54 6.91
C VAL A 95 -5.30 -1.98 6.71
N PHE A 96 -5.36 -2.77 7.77
CA PHE A 96 -5.75 -4.18 7.73
C PHE A 96 -7.25 -4.39 7.95
N ASP A 97 -7.72 -5.59 7.64
CA ASP A 97 -9.14 -6.00 7.69
C ASP A 97 -10.04 -5.18 6.77
N ALA A 98 -9.46 -4.68 5.69
CA ALA A 98 -10.17 -3.95 4.65
C ALA A 98 -9.89 -4.58 3.29
N GLU A 99 -10.89 -4.50 2.43
CA GLU A 99 -10.70 -4.71 1.00
C GLU A 99 -10.46 -3.34 0.36
N LEU A 100 -9.31 -3.19 -0.28
CA LEU A 100 -8.93 -1.97 -0.97
C LEU A 100 -9.10 -2.16 -2.47
N GLY A 101 -9.73 -1.19 -3.11
CA GLY A 101 -9.91 -1.17 -4.55
C GLY A 101 -9.47 0.15 -5.14
N PHE A 102 -8.92 0.10 -6.35
CA PHE A 102 -8.62 1.30 -7.10
C PHE A 102 -8.85 1.07 -8.59
N PHE A 103 -9.20 2.14 -9.29
CA PHE A 103 -9.42 2.14 -10.72
C PHE A 103 -8.10 2.41 -11.45
N THR A 104 -7.70 1.51 -12.36
CA THR A 104 -6.44 1.61 -13.12
C THR A 104 -6.56 2.42 -14.41
N GLY A 105 -7.74 2.92 -14.71
CA GLY A 105 -8.06 3.52 -16.02
C GLY A 105 -8.76 2.56 -16.98
N GLU A 106 -8.64 1.27 -16.78
CA GLU A 106 -9.29 0.22 -17.59
C GLU A 106 -10.15 -0.72 -16.74
N SER A 107 -9.70 -1.04 -15.54
CA SER A 107 -10.36 -1.97 -14.63
C SER A 107 -10.17 -1.55 -13.18
N THR A 108 -10.93 -2.13 -12.28
CA THR A 108 -10.71 -1.99 -10.83
C THR A 108 -9.83 -3.13 -10.33
N LYS A 109 -8.77 -2.79 -9.60
CA LYS A 109 -7.90 -3.75 -8.93
C LYS A 109 -8.22 -3.77 -7.44
N ASN A 110 -8.48 -4.94 -6.89
CA ASN A 110 -8.80 -5.13 -5.47
C ASN A 110 -7.72 -5.95 -4.78
N ILE A 111 -7.49 -5.65 -3.52
CA ILE A 111 -6.66 -6.46 -2.62
C ILE A 111 -7.35 -6.58 -1.26
N ASN A 112 -7.35 -7.77 -0.70
CA ASN A 112 -7.90 -8.05 0.63
C ASN A 112 -6.76 -8.12 1.64
N LEU A 113 -6.78 -7.24 2.65
CA LEU A 113 -5.82 -7.17 3.73
C LEU A 113 -6.37 -7.78 5.03
N GLY A 114 -7.14 -8.84 4.94
CA GLY A 114 -7.63 -9.60 6.09
C GLY A 114 -6.50 -10.26 6.89
N THR A 115 -6.61 -10.24 8.21
CA THR A 115 -5.55 -10.67 9.12
C THR A 115 -5.78 -12.03 9.79
N ASN A 116 -6.91 -12.64 9.61
CA ASN A 116 -7.27 -13.90 10.29
C ASN A 116 -6.22 -15.01 10.08
N VAL A 117 -5.68 -15.13 8.88
CA VAL A 117 -4.66 -16.14 8.56
C VAL A 117 -3.23 -15.73 8.97
N LEU A 118 -3.02 -14.46 9.34
CA LEU A 118 -1.72 -13.90 9.72
C LEU A 118 -1.49 -13.94 11.22
N LEU A 119 -2.55 -13.82 12.03
CA LEU A 119 -2.49 -13.70 13.47
C LEU A 119 -2.86 -14.98 14.22
N ASN A 120 -3.23 -16.04 13.52
CA ASN A 120 -3.64 -17.31 14.12
C ASN A 120 -2.43 -18.19 14.49
N VAL A 121 -1.47 -17.61 15.16
CA VAL A 121 -0.28 -18.33 15.68
C VAL A 121 -0.68 -19.13 16.90
N LYS A 122 -0.32 -20.42 16.92
CA LYS A 122 -0.55 -21.31 18.07
C LYS A 122 0.31 -20.91 19.28
N ASP A 123 -0.14 -21.27 20.47
CA ASP A 123 0.54 -20.92 21.73
C ASP A 123 1.96 -21.49 21.83
N ASP A 124 2.20 -22.63 21.18
CA ASP A 124 3.52 -23.28 21.11
C ASP A 124 4.33 -22.85 19.87
N GLY A 125 3.77 -21.99 19.02
CA GLY A 125 4.41 -21.52 17.80
C GLY A 125 4.54 -22.58 16.71
N SER A 126 3.90 -23.76 16.84
CA SER A 126 4.12 -24.92 15.95
C SER A 126 3.67 -24.67 14.49
N ASN A 127 2.83 -23.68 14.24
CA ASN A 127 2.38 -23.31 12.90
C ASN A 127 3.09 -22.04 12.35
N ALA A 128 4.24 -21.65 12.92
CA ALA A 128 4.96 -20.46 12.50
C ALA A 128 5.31 -20.47 11.00
N ASP A 129 5.72 -21.62 10.44
CA ASP A 129 6.04 -21.75 9.01
C ASP A 129 4.83 -21.47 8.11
N GLU A 130 3.65 -21.92 8.51
CA GLU A 130 2.40 -21.66 7.78
C GLU A 130 2.05 -20.17 7.82
N ILE A 131 2.15 -19.54 8.99
CA ILE A 131 1.91 -18.11 9.16
C ILE A 131 2.91 -17.30 8.32
N LEU A 132 4.18 -17.67 8.32
CA LEU A 132 5.21 -17.02 7.50
C LEU A 132 4.90 -17.11 6.01
N LYS A 133 4.44 -18.27 5.53
CA LYS A 133 3.98 -18.42 4.14
C LYS A 133 2.83 -17.49 3.80
N ASN A 134 1.85 -17.38 4.70
CA ASN A 134 0.70 -16.50 4.52
C ASN A 134 1.14 -15.02 4.47
N ILE A 135 2.06 -14.62 5.35
CA ILE A 135 2.64 -13.28 5.35
C ILE A 135 3.35 -13.00 4.03
N ASN A 136 4.22 -13.90 3.59
CA ASN A 136 4.99 -13.73 2.36
C ASN A 136 4.10 -13.72 1.12
N SER A 137 3.04 -14.51 1.09
CA SER A 137 2.05 -14.51 0.01
C SER A 137 1.33 -13.16 -0.08
N LEU A 138 0.93 -12.59 1.06
CA LEU A 138 0.29 -11.28 1.09
C LEU A 138 1.26 -10.17 0.70
N ARG A 139 2.51 -10.23 1.14
CA ARG A 139 3.55 -9.28 0.71
C ARG A 139 3.80 -9.33 -0.79
N SER A 140 3.83 -10.51 -1.37
CA SER A 140 3.95 -10.71 -2.83
C SER A 140 2.75 -10.11 -3.57
N GLU A 141 1.55 -10.33 -3.07
CA GLU A 141 0.32 -9.74 -3.63
C GLU A 141 0.32 -8.21 -3.53
N ILE A 142 0.80 -7.66 -2.41
CA ILE A 142 0.99 -6.21 -2.23
C ILE A 142 1.97 -5.67 -3.27
N GLY A 143 3.10 -6.32 -3.48
CA GLY A 143 4.09 -5.91 -4.49
C GLY A 143 3.52 -5.91 -5.90
N SER A 144 2.79 -6.95 -6.27
CA SER A 144 2.08 -7.03 -7.56
C SER A 144 1.02 -5.94 -7.70
N THR A 145 0.28 -5.66 -6.64
CA THR A 145 -0.75 -4.62 -6.62
C THR A 145 -0.12 -3.24 -6.73
N GLN A 146 0.97 -2.96 -6.02
CA GLN A 146 1.71 -1.69 -6.14
C GLN A 146 2.17 -1.46 -7.58
N ASN A 147 2.72 -2.48 -8.24
CA ASN A 147 3.12 -2.38 -9.64
C ASN A 147 1.93 -2.07 -10.56
N ALA A 148 0.77 -2.68 -10.32
CA ALA A 148 -0.45 -2.39 -11.06
C ALA A 148 -0.94 -0.95 -10.81
N VAL A 149 -0.84 -0.45 -9.57
CA VAL A 149 -1.18 0.94 -9.23
C VAL A 149 -0.26 1.92 -9.95
N PHE A 150 1.05 1.67 -9.96
CA PHE A 150 2.01 2.52 -10.68
C PHE A 150 1.72 2.56 -12.17
N ARG A 151 1.39 1.43 -12.80
CA ARG A 151 0.98 1.41 -14.20
C ARG A 151 -0.31 2.20 -14.43
N GLY A 152 -1.27 2.09 -13.52
CA GLY A 152 -2.52 2.86 -13.55
C GLY A 152 -2.28 4.37 -13.44
N ILE A 153 -1.38 4.79 -12.55
CA ILE A 153 -0.97 6.21 -12.42
C ILE A 153 -0.36 6.71 -13.73
N ASN A 154 0.55 5.95 -14.33
CA ASN A 154 1.17 6.33 -15.61
C ASN A 154 0.14 6.43 -16.73
N ALA A 155 -0.83 5.52 -16.79
CA ALA A 155 -1.91 5.57 -17.78
C ALA A 155 -2.83 6.79 -17.57
N LEU A 156 -3.19 7.10 -16.33
CA LEU A 156 -4.00 8.27 -15.99
C LEU A 156 -3.26 9.59 -16.29
N ALA A 157 -1.97 9.65 -15.99
CA ALA A 157 -1.13 10.80 -16.33
C ALA A 157 -1.04 11.01 -17.85
N ALA A 158 -0.86 9.95 -18.62
CA ALA A 158 -0.85 10.03 -20.09
C ALA A 158 -2.19 10.54 -20.66
N ARG A 159 -3.31 10.12 -20.10
CA ARG A 159 -4.64 10.65 -20.47
C ARG A 159 -4.78 12.13 -20.13
N SER A 160 -4.26 12.58 -19.00
CA SER A 160 -4.26 14.00 -18.63
C SER A 160 -3.47 14.84 -19.62
N VAL A 161 -2.32 14.37 -20.08
CA VAL A 161 -1.52 15.03 -21.11
C VAL A 161 -2.27 15.06 -22.46
N ALA A 162 -2.89 13.95 -22.86
CA ALA A 162 -3.69 13.88 -24.08
C ALA A 162 -4.88 14.85 -24.04
N ASN A 163 -5.54 15.00 -22.88
CA ASN A 163 -6.61 15.98 -22.69
C ASN A 163 -6.09 17.41 -22.82
N ALA A 164 -4.93 17.74 -22.25
CA ALA A 164 -4.29 19.05 -22.39
C ALA A 164 -4.00 19.39 -23.86
N ASN A 165 -3.43 18.45 -24.62
CA ASN A 165 -3.17 18.61 -26.04
C ASN A 165 -4.47 18.81 -26.86
N SER A 166 -5.54 18.12 -26.49
CA SER A 166 -6.84 18.31 -27.13
C SER A 166 -7.42 19.69 -26.87
N VAL A 167 -7.22 20.24 -25.66
CA VAL A 167 -7.65 21.60 -25.30
C VAL A 167 -6.88 22.67 -26.07
N GLU A 168 -5.58 22.50 -26.27
CA GLU A 168 -4.75 23.44 -27.06
C GLU A 168 -5.24 23.59 -28.51
N ASN A 169 -5.93 22.62 -29.04
CA ASN A 169 -6.52 22.67 -30.40
C ASN A 169 -7.89 23.36 -30.47
N LEU A 170 -8.42 23.87 -29.34
CA LEU A 170 -9.67 24.62 -29.31
C LEU A 170 -9.43 26.11 -29.53
N ASP A 171 -10.35 26.75 -30.30
CA ASP A 171 -10.29 28.21 -30.59
C ASP A 171 -10.54 29.12 -29.37
N SER A 172 -10.77 28.57 -28.20
CA SER A 172 -11.03 29.31 -26.96
C SER A 172 -9.78 29.37 -26.10
N SER A 173 -8.88 30.32 -26.38
CA SER A 173 -7.57 30.42 -25.75
C SER A 173 -7.61 30.57 -24.22
N ASP A 174 -8.59 31.29 -23.67
CA ASP A 174 -8.68 31.54 -22.24
C ASP A 174 -9.10 30.27 -21.46
N ILE A 175 -10.06 29.51 -22.00
CA ILE A 175 -10.51 28.23 -21.42
C ILE A 175 -9.41 27.17 -21.54
N ALA A 176 -8.76 27.10 -22.69
CA ALA A 176 -7.65 26.19 -22.95
C ALA A 176 -6.49 26.45 -21.98
N LYS A 177 -6.10 27.71 -21.79
CA LYS A 177 -5.02 28.11 -20.86
C LYS A 177 -5.36 27.77 -19.40
N SER A 178 -6.57 28.07 -18.97
CA SER A 178 -7.02 27.78 -17.60
C SER A 178 -7.03 26.26 -17.33
N LEU A 179 -7.46 25.46 -18.29
CA LEU A 179 -7.49 24.01 -18.16
C LEU A 179 -6.09 23.39 -18.17
N GLU A 180 -5.19 23.90 -19.01
CA GLU A 180 -3.78 23.50 -19.07
C GLU A 180 -3.05 23.78 -17.75
N GLU A 181 -3.22 24.98 -17.19
CA GLU A 181 -2.64 25.37 -15.89
C GLU A 181 -3.13 24.47 -14.77
N ASN A 182 -4.41 24.13 -14.75
CA ASN A 182 -4.98 23.19 -13.76
C ASN A 182 -4.39 21.79 -13.89
N LEU A 183 -4.26 21.26 -15.11
CA LEU A 183 -3.66 19.97 -15.38
C LEU A 183 -2.19 19.91 -14.93
N GLN A 184 -1.40 20.93 -15.26
CA GLN A 184 0.01 21.00 -14.88
C GLN A 184 0.19 21.08 -13.36
N ALA A 185 -0.63 21.88 -12.66
CA ALA A 185 -0.61 21.96 -11.20
C ALA A 185 -0.91 20.60 -10.54
N ASN A 186 -1.91 19.87 -11.04
CA ASN A 186 -2.28 18.56 -10.52
C ASN A 186 -1.22 17.49 -10.80
N LEU A 187 -0.62 17.50 -11.99
CA LEU A 187 0.48 16.58 -12.33
C LEU A 187 1.70 16.80 -11.43
N LYS A 188 2.07 18.05 -11.16
CA LYS A 188 3.15 18.37 -10.21
C LYS A 188 2.85 17.89 -8.81
N LEU A 189 1.62 18.07 -8.32
CA LEU A 189 1.22 17.61 -6.99
C LEU A 189 1.32 16.08 -6.86
N HIS A 190 0.87 15.34 -7.87
CA HIS A 190 0.93 13.89 -7.88
C HIS A 190 2.35 13.36 -8.03
N ALA A 191 3.19 14.00 -8.86
CA ALA A 191 4.61 13.67 -8.96
C ALA A 191 5.34 13.87 -7.62
N ALA A 192 5.06 14.96 -6.90
CA ALA A 192 5.61 15.22 -5.57
C ALA A 192 5.15 14.17 -4.54
N SER A 193 3.89 13.75 -4.58
CA SER A 193 3.35 12.70 -3.71
C SER A 193 4.01 11.34 -3.97
N LEU A 194 4.25 10.98 -5.23
CA LEU A 194 4.96 9.76 -5.63
C LEU A 194 6.43 9.77 -5.17
N ALA A 195 7.13 10.88 -5.35
CA ALA A 195 8.51 11.04 -4.88
C ALA A 195 8.60 10.87 -3.36
N LYS A 196 7.68 11.47 -2.60
CA LYS A 196 7.59 11.33 -1.15
C LYS A 196 7.31 9.89 -0.72
N ALA A 197 6.42 9.19 -1.40
CA ALA A 197 6.13 7.78 -1.14
C ALA A 197 7.36 6.89 -1.41
N HIS A 198 8.10 7.15 -2.49
CA HIS A 198 9.34 6.45 -2.80
C HIS A 198 10.45 6.69 -1.76
N ASP A 199 10.61 7.92 -1.28
CA ASP A 199 11.54 8.29 -0.21
C ASP A 199 11.21 7.56 1.10
N THR A 200 9.94 7.44 1.45
CA THR A 200 9.48 6.70 2.64
C THR A 200 9.84 5.22 2.55
N THR A 201 9.68 4.61 1.38
CA THR A 201 10.08 3.21 1.12
C THR A 201 11.59 3.02 1.25
N SER A 202 12.38 3.96 0.74
CA SER A 202 13.84 3.96 0.86
C SER A 202 14.30 4.11 2.31
N LEU A 203 13.63 4.95 3.11
CA LEU A 203 13.89 5.10 4.54
C LEU A 203 13.56 3.84 5.34
N ALA A 204 12.45 3.17 5.04
CA ALA A 204 12.08 1.90 5.64
C ALA A 204 13.12 0.81 5.33
N ALA A 205 13.60 0.73 4.10
CA ALA A 205 14.66 -0.19 3.70
C ALA A 205 16.00 0.08 4.40
N LYS A 206 16.35 1.36 4.62
CA LYS A 206 17.54 1.77 5.37
C LYS A 206 17.43 1.43 6.86
N LEU A 207 16.27 1.65 7.45
CA LEU A 207 16.00 1.31 8.86
C LEU A 207 16.09 -0.20 9.08
N ASP A 208 15.56 -0.99 8.15
CA ASP A 208 15.61 -2.44 8.20
C ASP A 208 17.05 -2.97 8.15
N LYS A 209 17.90 -2.35 7.33
CA LYS A 209 19.33 -2.68 7.25
C LYS A 209 20.09 -2.35 8.54
N LEU A 210 19.72 -1.26 9.23
CA LEU A 210 20.31 -0.86 10.51
C LEU A 210 19.88 -1.76 11.68
N LEU A 211 18.69 -2.35 11.61
CA LEU A 211 18.19 -3.26 12.64
C LEU A 211 18.68 -4.71 12.46
N ALA A 212 19.29 -5.02 11.30
CA ALA A 212 19.85 -6.33 11.00
C ALA A 212 21.34 -6.48 11.38
N GLU A 213 22.02 -5.37 11.78
CA GLU A 213 23.37 -5.35 12.36
C GLU A 213 23.29 -5.43 13.90
#